data_c38a15710be3bbc39df2c7ef718095f1
#
_entry.id   c38a15710be3bbc39df2c7ef718095f1
#
_cell.length_a   1.000
_cell.length_b   1.000
_cell.length_c   1.000
_cell.angle_alpha   90.00
_cell.angle_beta   90.00
_cell.angle_gamma   90.00
#
_symmetry.space_group_name_H-M   'P 1'
#
loop_
_entity.id
_entity.type
_entity.pdbx_description
1 polymer ?
#
loop_
_entity_poly.entity_id
_entity_poly.type
_entity_poly.pdbx_seq_one_letter_code
_entity_poly.pdbx_strand_id
1 'polypeptide(L)'
;YNTPANTFDVLIVDEAHRLNQKSGLFQNQGEDQVREIIGAAKCVIFFVDDHQRVHIKDIGDSAYIEKTARSCHASIKKLELSSQFRCNGSDGYLAWLDNTLQINDTANIRLSQDDFDFRIFSDPNELRKTIEDKNKTNNKSRMVAGYCWDWKPGSH
;
A
#
# COMPACT_ATOMS: atom_id res chain seq x y z
N TYR A 1 -19.19 8.56 -7.05
CA TYR A 1 -20.50 8.02 -6.67
C TYR A 1 -21.62 8.41 -7.64
N ASN A 2 -21.49 9.49 -8.37
CA ASN A 2 -22.50 9.92 -9.36
C ASN A 2 -22.08 9.63 -10.82
N THR A 3 -21.16 8.75 -11.04
CA THR A 3 -20.71 8.39 -12.38
C THR A 3 -21.69 7.42 -13.02
N PRO A 4 -22.21 7.69 -14.21
CA PRO A 4 -23.07 6.76 -14.93
C PRO A 4 -22.36 5.41 -15.17
N ALA A 5 -23.14 4.33 -15.27
CA ALA A 5 -22.58 3.02 -15.52
C ALA A 5 -21.82 2.97 -16.86
N ASN A 6 -20.69 2.24 -16.87
CA ASN A 6 -19.85 2.04 -18.07
C ASN A 6 -19.36 3.34 -18.74
N THR A 7 -19.17 4.40 -17.94
CA THR A 7 -18.61 5.68 -18.45
C THR A 7 -17.19 5.49 -18.97
N PHE A 8 -16.39 4.63 -18.33
CA PHE A 8 -15.02 4.38 -18.70
C PHE A 8 -14.87 3.00 -19.38
N ASP A 9 -13.98 2.89 -20.35
CA ASP A 9 -13.64 1.60 -20.93
C ASP A 9 -12.80 0.77 -19.95
N VAL A 10 -11.80 1.41 -19.31
CA VAL A 10 -10.94 0.81 -18.30
C VAL A 10 -10.70 1.78 -17.15
N LEU A 11 -10.79 1.28 -15.93
CA LEU A 11 -10.32 1.95 -14.72
C LEU A 11 -9.19 1.14 -14.07
N ILE A 12 -8.15 1.85 -13.66
CA ILE A 12 -7.05 1.27 -12.88
C ILE A 12 -7.12 1.86 -11.48
N VAL A 13 -7.18 1.00 -10.48
CA VAL A 13 -7.27 1.37 -9.06
C VAL A 13 -6.02 0.88 -8.36
N ASP A 14 -5.12 1.80 -8.06
CA ASP A 14 -3.95 1.53 -7.25
C ASP A 14 -4.29 1.64 -5.76
N GLU A 15 -3.54 0.91 -4.90
CA GLU A 15 -3.78 0.87 -3.45
C GLU A 15 -5.25 0.54 -3.09
N ALA A 16 -5.88 -0.40 -3.82
CA ALA A 16 -7.30 -0.68 -3.68
C ALA A 16 -7.70 -1.16 -2.27
N HIS A 17 -6.75 -1.71 -1.50
CA HIS A 17 -6.97 -2.07 -0.09
C HIS A 17 -7.31 -0.86 0.80
N ARG A 18 -7.10 0.38 0.31
CA ARG A 18 -7.45 1.64 0.98
C ARG A 18 -8.86 2.14 0.67
N LEU A 19 -9.61 1.47 -0.20
CA LEU A 19 -10.97 1.85 -0.52
C LEU A 19 -11.85 1.78 0.72
N ASN A 20 -12.76 2.73 0.84
CA ASN A 20 -13.68 2.89 1.96
C ASN A 20 -15.13 2.62 1.53
N GLN A 21 -16.00 2.37 2.51
CA GLN A 21 -17.41 2.20 2.23
C GLN A 21 -18.01 3.45 1.58
N LYS A 22 -17.65 4.63 2.07
CA LYS A 22 -18.19 5.90 1.57
C LYS A 22 -17.08 6.83 1.06
N SER A 23 -17.41 7.58 0.02
CA SER A 23 -16.56 8.61 -0.58
C SER A 23 -16.71 9.97 0.12
N GLY A 24 -15.82 10.90 -0.24
CA GLY A 24 -15.82 12.29 0.24
C GLY A 24 -15.01 12.48 1.52
N LEU A 25 -14.62 13.74 1.76
CA LEU A 25 -13.76 14.12 2.89
C LEU A 25 -14.35 13.70 4.25
N PHE A 26 -15.67 13.73 4.38
CA PHE A 26 -16.40 13.34 5.60
C PHE A 26 -17.01 11.94 5.50
N GLN A 27 -16.64 11.13 4.50
CA GLN A 27 -17.21 9.81 4.26
C GLN A 27 -18.76 9.79 4.25
N ASN A 28 -19.36 10.78 3.60
CA ASN A 28 -20.80 11.02 3.56
C ASN A 28 -21.40 10.88 2.17
N GLN A 29 -20.62 10.46 1.18
CA GLN A 29 -21.03 10.37 -0.22
C GLN A 29 -20.91 8.92 -0.71
N GLY A 30 -21.91 8.51 -1.52
CA GLY A 30 -21.97 7.17 -2.05
C GLY A 30 -22.35 6.13 -0.98
N GLU A 31 -22.31 4.87 -1.37
CA GLU A 31 -22.66 3.74 -0.51
C GLU A 31 -21.51 2.73 -0.37
N ASP A 32 -20.79 2.49 -1.47
CA ASP A 32 -19.73 1.47 -1.56
C ASP A 32 -18.78 1.80 -2.71
N GLN A 33 -17.59 2.27 -2.39
CA GLN A 33 -16.60 2.66 -3.41
C GLN A 33 -16.23 1.51 -4.36
N VAL A 34 -16.13 0.28 -3.87
CA VAL A 34 -15.79 -0.88 -4.72
C VAL A 34 -16.89 -1.11 -5.75
N ARG A 35 -18.16 -1.11 -5.30
CA ARG A 35 -19.31 -1.29 -6.18
C ARG A 35 -19.45 -0.16 -7.19
N GLU A 36 -19.26 1.07 -6.75
CA GLU A 36 -19.34 2.26 -7.60
C GLU A 36 -18.26 2.26 -8.69
N ILE A 37 -17.03 1.86 -8.35
CA ILE A 37 -15.92 1.72 -9.30
C ILE A 37 -16.22 0.62 -10.31
N ILE A 38 -16.69 -0.55 -9.85
CA ILE A 38 -17.07 -1.65 -10.74
C ILE A 38 -18.18 -1.25 -11.71
N GLY A 39 -19.17 -0.51 -11.23
CA GLY A 39 -20.27 -0.04 -12.07
C GLY A 39 -19.87 1.05 -13.08
N ALA A 40 -18.87 1.85 -12.76
CA ALA A 40 -18.45 3.00 -13.58
C ALA A 40 -17.68 2.62 -14.84
N ALA A 41 -17.13 1.43 -14.94
CA ALA A 41 -16.29 1.00 -16.06
C ALA A 41 -16.67 -0.37 -16.62
N LYS A 42 -16.33 -0.57 -17.91
CA LYS A 42 -16.47 -1.87 -18.57
C LYS A 42 -15.43 -2.89 -18.07
N CYS A 43 -14.25 -2.42 -17.68
CA CYS A 43 -13.17 -3.22 -17.11
C CYS A 43 -12.53 -2.45 -15.96
N VAL A 44 -12.27 -3.12 -14.84
CA VAL A 44 -11.56 -2.52 -13.71
C VAL A 44 -10.39 -3.41 -13.31
N ILE A 45 -9.24 -2.80 -13.12
CA ILE A 45 -8.02 -3.46 -12.64
C ILE A 45 -7.74 -2.92 -11.24
N PHE A 46 -7.83 -3.79 -10.24
CA PHE A 46 -7.50 -3.46 -8.86
C PHE A 46 -6.11 -3.99 -8.50
N PHE A 47 -5.23 -3.10 -8.05
CA PHE A 47 -3.98 -3.49 -7.40
C PHE A 47 -4.20 -3.51 -5.89
N VAL A 48 -4.07 -4.70 -5.30
CA VAL A 48 -4.39 -4.96 -3.89
C VAL A 48 -3.19 -5.58 -3.21
N ASP A 49 -2.90 -5.12 -2.01
CA ASP A 49 -2.01 -5.79 -1.08
C ASP A 49 -2.75 -5.96 0.26
N ASP A 50 -3.22 -7.17 0.53
CA ASP A 50 -4.02 -7.46 1.72
C ASP A 50 -3.20 -7.30 3.03
N HIS A 51 -1.86 -7.34 2.96
CA HIS A 51 -0.97 -7.12 4.11
C HIS A 51 -0.75 -5.64 4.45
N GLN A 52 -1.07 -4.71 3.53
CA GLN A 52 -0.97 -3.26 3.74
C GLN A 52 -2.25 -2.62 4.27
N ARG A 53 -3.24 -3.40 4.64
CA ARG A 53 -4.46 -2.91 5.25
C ARG A 53 -4.18 -2.42 6.67
N VAL A 54 -4.29 -1.12 6.92
CA VAL A 54 -3.95 -0.49 8.21
C VAL A 54 -5.14 0.15 8.91
N HIS A 55 -6.24 0.41 8.21
CA HIS A 55 -7.39 1.10 8.79
C HIS A 55 -8.60 0.17 8.90
N ILE A 56 -9.31 0.19 10.04
CA ILE A 56 -10.51 -0.65 10.28
C ILE A 56 -11.62 -0.36 9.26
N LYS A 57 -11.64 0.86 8.70
CA LYS A 57 -12.66 1.29 7.72
C LYS A 57 -12.32 0.91 6.27
N ASP A 58 -11.12 0.40 6.02
CA ASP A 58 -10.70 -0.03 4.70
C ASP A 58 -11.45 -1.31 4.32
N ILE A 59 -12.21 -1.27 3.22
CA ILE A 59 -13.03 -2.40 2.75
C ILE A 59 -12.47 -3.08 1.50
N GLY A 60 -11.42 -2.50 0.90
CA GLY A 60 -10.90 -2.90 -0.41
C GLY A 60 -10.01 -4.14 -0.38
N ASP A 61 -10.20 -5.09 0.55
CA ASP A 61 -9.47 -6.35 0.50
C ASP A 61 -9.89 -7.22 -0.70
N SER A 62 -9.02 -8.15 -1.08
CA SER A 62 -9.22 -8.99 -2.25
C SER A 62 -10.51 -9.80 -2.18
N ALA A 63 -10.88 -10.30 -1.00
CA ALA A 63 -12.09 -11.10 -0.79
C ALA A 63 -13.36 -10.26 -0.94
N TYR A 64 -13.36 -9.03 -0.42
CA TYR A 64 -14.48 -8.11 -0.56
C TYR A 64 -14.68 -7.64 -1.99
N ILE A 65 -13.59 -7.30 -2.68
CA ILE A 65 -13.62 -6.91 -4.10
C ILE A 65 -14.20 -8.05 -4.94
N GLU A 66 -13.74 -9.29 -4.73
CA GLU A 66 -14.26 -10.46 -5.44
C GLU A 66 -15.75 -10.70 -5.16
N LYS A 67 -16.17 -10.65 -3.89
CA LYS A 67 -17.57 -10.80 -3.50
C LYS A 67 -18.45 -9.74 -4.16
N THR A 68 -18.01 -8.49 -4.16
CA THR A 68 -18.74 -7.38 -4.76
C THR A 68 -18.81 -7.51 -6.28
N ALA A 69 -17.71 -7.88 -6.95
CA ALA A 69 -17.70 -8.13 -8.38
C ALA A 69 -18.65 -9.25 -8.80
N ARG A 70 -18.70 -10.37 -8.04
CA ARG A 70 -19.66 -11.45 -8.26
C ARG A 70 -21.11 -10.96 -8.12
N SER A 71 -21.39 -10.12 -7.12
CA SER A 71 -22.73 -9.55 -6.94
C SER A 71 -23.15 -8.59 -8.07
N CYS A 72 -22.18 -8.01 -8.76
CA CYS A 72 -22.38 -7.19 -9.95
C CYS A 72 -22.37 -8.01 -11.26
N HIS A 73 -22.35 -9.34 -11.20
CA HIS A 73 -22.25 -10.25 -12.34
C HIS A 73 -21.03 -10.02 -13.23
N ALA A 74 -19.93 -9.47 -12.68
CA ALA A 74 -18.70 -9.23 -13.41
C ALA A 74 -17.89 -10.53 -13.57
N SER A 75 -17.22 -10.66 -14.71
CA SER A 75 -16.21 -11.70 -14.93
C SER A 75 -14.93 -11.33 -14.16
N ILE A 76 -14.34 -12.28 -13.46
CA ILE A 76 -13.19 -12.03 -12.58
C ILE A 76 -11.99 -12.83 -13.08
N LYS A 77 -10.84 -12.14 -13.20
CA LYS A 77 -9.53 -12.76 -13.40
C LYS A 77 -8.59 -12.30 -12.31
N LYS A 78 -8.04 -13.24 -11.56
CA LYS A 78 -6.98 -12.98 -10.57
C LYS A 78 -5.62 -13.16 -11.21
N LEU A 79 -4.73 -12.22 -10.92
CA LEU A 79 -3.33 -12.25 -11.31
C LEU A 79 -2.51 -11.92 -10.07
N GLU A 80 -1.35 -12.53 -9.97
CA GLU A 80 -0.41 -12.29 -8.87
C GLU A 80 0.89 -11.72 -9.41
N LEU A 81 1.40 -10.70 -8.75
CA LEU A 81 2.71 -10.12 -9.02
C LEU A 81 3.73 -10.81 -8.12
N SER A 82 4.36 -11.85 -8.63
CA SER A 82 5.33 -12.66 -7.86
C SER A 82 6.71 -12.01 -7.73
N SER A 83 7.03 -11.01 -8.56
CA SER A 83 8.35 -10.40 -8.57
C SER A 83 8.35 -9.04 -7.87
N GLN A 84 9.28 -8.87 -6.93
CA GLN A 84 9.51 -7.64 -6.21
C GLN A 84 10.79 -6.96 -6.75
N PHE A 85 10.63 -5.75 -7.30
CA PHE A 85 11.75 -4.95 -7.83
C PHE A 85 12.17 -3.81 -6.90
N ARG A 86 11.41 -3.54 -5.84
CA ARG A 86 11.83 -2.63 -4.76
C ARG A 86 12.93 -3.30 -3.95
N CYS A 87 13.62 -2.56 -3.12
CA CYS A 87 14.72 -3.08 -2.30
C CYS A 87 15.81 -3.81 -3.13
N ASN A 88 16.03 -3.38 -4.37
CA ASN A 88 17.01 -3.95 -5.28
C ASN A 88 16.81 -5.46 -5.56
N GLY A 89 15.57 -5.95 -5.45
CA GLY A 89 15.21 -7.35 -5.70
C GLY A 89 15.75 -8.33 -4.65
N SER A 90 16.07 -7.87 -3.43
CA SER A 90 16.56 -8.74 -2.36
C SER A 90 15.43 -9.59 -1.78
N ASP A 91 15.29 -10.81 -2.27
CA ASP A 91 14.35 -11.80 -1.73
C ASP A 91 14.68 -12.15 -0.28
N GLY A 92 15.96 -12.17 0.09
CA GLY A 92 16.42 -12.41 1.45
C GLY A 92 15.93 -11.33 2.44
N TYR A 93 15.95 -10.06 2.04
CA TYR A 93 15.41 -8.97 2.85
C TYR A 93 13.90 -9.09 3.05
N LEU A 94 13.16 -9.40 2.01
CA LEU A 94 11.70 -9.55 2.10
C LEU A 94 11.32 -10.75 2.97
N ALA A 95 11.96 -11.89 2.77
CA ALA A 95 11.73 -13.08 3.59
C ALA A 95 12.06 -12.83 5.08
N TRP A 96 13.13 -12.08 5.37
CA TRP A 96 13.45 -11.65 6.73
C TRP A 96 12.38 -10.70 7.30
N LEU A 97 11.90 -9.76 6.50
CA LEU A 97 10.87 -8.81 6.92
C LEU A 97 9.56 -9.53 7.23
N ASP A 98 9.12 -10.44 6.37
CA ASP A 98 7.93 -11.28 6.56
C ASP A 98 8.00 -12.07 7.87
N ASN A 99 9.17 -12.69 8.15
CA ASN A 99 9.39 -13.42 9.39
C ASN A 99 9.39 -12.49 10.61
N THR A 100 10.07 -11.34 10.52
CA THR A 100 10.19 -10.39 11.63
C THR A 100 8.83 -9.75 11.98
N LEU A 101 8.01 -9.47 10.99
CA LEU A 101 6.67 -8.89 11.15
C LEU A 101 5.58 -9.97 11.37
N GLN A 102 5.96 -11.25 11.42
CA GLN A 102 5.04 -12.38 11.59
C GLN A 102 3.94 -12.44 10.51
N ILE A 103 4.27 -12.02 9.29
CA ILE A 103 3.38 -12.13 8.13
C ILE A 103 3.41 -13.56 7.61
N ASN A 104 4.61 -14.09 7.38
CA ASN A 104 4.86 -15.48 6.98
C ASN A 104 6.08 -16.03 7.74
N ASP A 105 6.02 -17.30 8.12
CA ASP A 105 7.18 -18.00 8.65
C ASP A 105 8.16 -18.28 7.50
N THR A 106 9.37 -17.75 7.61
CA THR A 106 10.44 -17.96 6.63
C THR A 106 11.72 -18.47 7.30
N ALA A 107 12.59 -19.08 6.52
CA ALA A 107 13.91 -19.53 7.02
C ALA A 107 14.87 -18.36 7.32
N ASN A 108 14.55 -17.14 6.87
CA ASN A 108 15.38 -15.95 7.00
C ASN A 108 15.18 -15.26 8.36
N ILE A 109 15.65 -15.90 9.44
CA ILE A 109 15.53 -15.37 10.80
C ILE A 109 16.47 -14.17 11.03
N ARG A 110 17.54 -14.08 10.24
CA ARG A 110 18.55 -13.02 10.34
C ARG A 110 18.76 -12.36 8.99
N LEU A 111 18.87 -11.04 9.00
CA LEU A 111 19.23 -10.26 7.82
C LEU A 111 20.75 -10.30 7.63
N SER A 112 21.21 -10.71 6.44
CA SER A 112 22.60 -10.56 6.05
C SER A 112 22.88 -9.08 5.71
N GLN A 113 23.98 -8.54 6.27
CA GLN A 113 24.42 -7.19 5.96
C GLN A 113 24.90 -7.03 4.51
N ASP A 114 25.27 -8.13 3.87
CA ASP A 114 25.68 -8.15 2.46
C ASP A 114 24.46 -7.98 1.53
N ASP A 115 23.28 -8.41 1.98
CA ASP A 115 22.05 -8.33 1.20
C ASP A 115 21.36 -6.96 1.32
N PHE A 116 21.36 -6.38 2.55
CA PHE A 116 20.66 -5.12 2.80
C PHE A 116 21.19 -4.41 4.06
N ASP A 117 21.51 -3.11 3.93
CA ASP A 117 21.97 -2.26 5.05
C ASP A 117 20.75 -1.73 5.84
N PHE A 118 20.27 -2.51 6.81
CA PHE A 118 19.19 -2.13 7.72
C PHE A 118 19.77 -1.64 9.06
N ARG A 119 19.35 -0.45 9.50
CA ARG A 119 19.82 0.16 10.74
C ARG A 119 18.67 0.71 11.56
N ILE A 120 18.79 0.60 12.88
CA ILE A 120 17.87 1.21 13.84
C ILE A 120 18.61 2.34 14.56
N PHE A 121 17.96 3.48 14.70
CA PHE A 121 18.49 4.65 15.40
C PHE A 121 17.60 4.96 16.59
N SER A 122 18.22 5.29 17.74
CA SER A 122 17.51 5.75 18.93
C SER A 122 17.25 7.24 18.92
N ASP A 123 18.03 8.01 18.13
CA ASP A 123 17.90 9.45 17.99
C ASP A 123 17.55 9.81 16.54
N PRO A 124 16.43 10.50 16.29
CA PRO A 124 16.04 10.95 14.95
C PRO A 124 17.05 11.93 14.32
N ASN A 125 17.86 12.65 15.11
CA ASN A 125 18.91 13.51 14.57
C ASN A 125 20.08 12.71 13.99
N GLU A 126 20.43 11.58 14.57
CA GLU A 126 21.43 10.66 14.01
C GLU A 126 20.93 10.04 12.70
N LEU A 127 19.65 9.64 12.67
CA LEU A 127 19.01 9.17 11.44
C LEU A 127 19.10 10.24 10.34
N ARG A 128 18.71 11.47 10.64
CA ARG A 128 18.75 12.58 9.70
C ARG A 128 20.16 12.83 9.17
N LYS A 129 21.15 12.89 10.05
CA LYS A 129 22.56 13.07 9.65
C LYS A 129 23.03 11.94 8.73
N THR A 130 22.66 10.71 9.03
CA THR A 130 23.00 9.56 8.19
C THR A 130 22.38 9.67 6.79
N ILE A 131 21.12 10.12 6.69
CA ILE A 131 20.45 10.37 5.41
C ILE A 131 21.14 11.48 4.63
N GLU A 132 21.49 12.59 5.29
CA GLU A 132 22.22 13.69 4.68
C GLU A 132 23.59 13.25 4.14
N ASP A 133 24.32 12.43 4.90
CA ASP A 133 25.61 11.88 4.48
C ASP A 133 25.47 10.93 3.27
N LYS A 134 24.47 10.06 3.27
CA LYS A 134 24.17 9.19 2.12
C LYS A 134 23.78 10.01 0.87
N ASN A 135 23.06 11.10 1.04
CA ASN A 135 22.63 11.97 -0.06
C ASN A 135 23.78 12.75 -0.72
N LYS A 136 24.90 12.94 -0.03
CA LYS A 136 26.12 13.53 -0.65
C LYS A 136 26.63 12.70 -1.83
N THR A 137 26.37 11.40 -1.82
CA THR A 137 26.85 10.48 -2.87
C THR A 137 25.90 10.41 -4.06
N ASN A 138 24.57 10.28 -3.84
CA ASN A 138 23.62 10.02 -4.94
C ASN A 138 22.26 10.72 -4.82
N ASN A 139 22.02 11.46 -3.75
CA ASN A 139 20.77 12.20 -3.47
C ASN A 139 19.47 11.38 -3.67
N LYS A 140 19.48 10.08 -3.35
CA LYS A 140 18.33 9.19 -3.50
C LYS A 140 17.65 8.83 -2.18
N SER A 141 18.29 9.15 -1.03
CA SER A 141 17.71 8.86 0.28
C SER A 141 16.62 9.87 0.64
N ARG A 142 15.58 9.41 1.33
CA ARG A 142 14.48 10.25 1.81
C ARG A 142 14.15 9.87 3.25
N MET A 143 13.75 10.86 4.03
CA MET A 143 13.18 10.64 5.35
C MET A 143 11.67 10.75 5.27
N VAL A 144 10.98 9.77 5.82
CA VAL A 144 9.52 9.74 5.90
C VAL A 144 9.10 9.49 7.33
N ALA A 145 7.94 10.01 7.73
CA ALA A 145 7.36 9.78 9.04
C ALA A 145 5.84 9.65 8.93
N GLY A 146 5.26 8.74 9.71
CA GLY A 146 3.82 8.67 9.90
C GLY A 146 3.34 9.79 10.84
N TYR A 147 2.11 10.25 10.67
CA TYR A 147 1.49 11.20 11.59
C TYR A 147 1.11 10.48 12.88
N CYS A 148 1.93 10.65 13.92
CA CYS A 148 1.68 10.11 15.27
C CYS A 148 1.40 11.19 16.32
N TRP A 149 1.55 12.46 15.95
CA TRP A 149 1.37 13.64 16.83
C TRP A 149 0.88 14.83 16.01
N ASP A 150 0.35 15.84 16.73
CA ASP A 150 -0.17 17.03 16.10
C ASP A 150 0.94 17.83 15.40
N TRP A 151 0.62 18.31 14.20
CA TRP A 151 1.49 19.23 13.49
C TRP A 151 1.51 20.59 14.19
N LYS A 152 2.69 21.06 14.57
CA LYS A 152 2.85 22.41 15.15
C LYS A 152 3.20 23.39 14.04
N PRO A 153 2.28 24.27 13.61
CA PRO A 153 2.61 25.33 12.65
C PRO A 153 3.58 26.32 13.30
N GLY A 154 4.71 26.63 12.64
CA GLY A 154 5.55 27.76 12.99
C GLY A 154 6.93 27.50 13.57
N SER A 155 7.45 26.28 13.56
CA SER A 155 8.88 26.01 13.80
C SER A 155 9.62 25.91 12.45
N HIS A 156 9.96 27.07 11.89
CA HIS A 156 10.90 27.18 10.79
C HIS A 156 12.30 27.42 11.34
#